data_5fcb1f970a2b852df6e956e53d4b94ec
#
_entry.id   5fcb1f970a2b852df6e956e53d4b94ec
#
_cell.length_a   1.000
_cell.length_b   1.000
_cell.length_c   1.000
_cell.angle_alpha   90.00
_cell.angle_beta   90.00
_cell.angle_gamma   90.00
#
_symmetry.space_group_name_H-M   'P 1'
#
loop_
_entity.id
_entity.type
_entity.pdbx_description
1 polymer ?
#
loop_
_entity_poly.entity_id
_entity_poly.type
_entity_poly.pdbx_seq_one_letter_code
_entity_poly.pdbx_strand_id
1 'polypeptide(L)'
;MAESKRNDVLLCRQELKKIKAELAKDNLTDKEIKKLKQKRRKLKAQLAAAKSLKSDTLNDEIQNGDAAEGKDDEEEENAEDNEEEEPMTVETTSQSSDLPTIGDTSFASLEGKVSELTLKGVADMGFTHMTPIQYKSIPYLLEGRDLMGAARTGSGKTLAFLIPAIELIYKCNFMPRNGTGVIVISPTRELSMQTFGVLKELLKYHHHTYGLVIGGTNRGDEAKKLSKGINILVATPGRLLDHLQNTKDFLFKNLQCLIIDEADRILDMGFEEEMKQIIRLLPKKRQTMLFSATPTRKTEDLARISLKKEPLYVGVDDQKQVATVEGLEQGYVLCEPDKRFLLLFTFLKKNKKRKIMVFLSSCMAVRFYSELLNYIDLPVMCIHGKQKQTKRTQTFFQFCNAESGILLCTDVAARGLDIPQVDWIVQYDPPDDPREYIHRVGRTARGEGSKGNALLFLNPQEIAFLRYLRMAKVQVNEFQFQWSKVSNIQPQLEKLISKNFYLHKTAQEGFKAYIRAYASHKQKAIFDVSKLDISKSAKSFGFAVAPYVDLSVIKTKSQSRSTSHGGGYKNTKQLKKSRMFKNVGKK
;
A
#
# COMPACT_ATOMS: atom_id res chain seq x y z
N MET A 1 -34.77 -14.89 38.29
CA MET A 1 -34.20 -13.64 37.70
C MET A 1 -33.75 -13.81 36.25
N ALA A 2 -33.19 -14.93 35.84
CA ALA A 2 -32.74 -15.17 34.45
C ALA A 2 -33.88 -15.28 33.42
N GLU A 3 -35.00 -15.91 33.78
CA GLU A 3 -36.18 -16.03 32.88
C GLU A 3 -36.90 -14.70 32.62
N SER A 4 -37.01 -13.82 33.63
CA SER A 4 -37.59 -12.49 33.45
C SER A 4 -36.76 -11.64 32.48
N LYS A 5 -35.44 -11.70 32.56
CA LYS A 5 -34.53 -10.97 31.66
C LYS A 5 -34.49 -11.54 30.24
N ARG A 6 -34.72 -12.86 30.05
CA ARG A 6 -34.89 -13.47 28.73
C ARG A 6 -36.16 -12.99 28.04
N ASN A 7 -37.26 -12.88 28.81
CA ASN A 7 -38.54 -12.37 28.31
C ASN A 7 -38.43 -10.89 27.90
N ASP A 8 -37.73 -10.04 28.67
CA ASP A 8 -37.52 -8.62 28.33
C ASP A 8 -36.75 -8.44 27.02
N VAL A 9 -35.70 -9.24 26.78
CA VAL A 9 -34.93 -9.23 25.54
C VAL A 9 -35.80 -9.69 24.35
N LEU A 10 -36.62 -10.68 24.53
CA LEU A 10 -37.55 -11.20 23.51
C LEU A 10 -38.60 -10.15 23.14
N LEU A 11 -39.16 -9.46 24.17
CA LEU A 11 -40.12 -8.38 23.99
C LEU A 11 -39.53 -7.18 23.22
N CYS A 12 -38.32 -6.77 23.57
CA CYS A 12 -37.62 -5.72 22.86
C CYS A 12 -37.35 -6.08 21.38
N ARG A 13 -37.02 -7.34 21.07
CA ARG A 13 -36.86 -7.81 19.69
C ARG A 13 -38.16 -7.80 18.90
N GLN A 14 -39.26 -8.18 19.51
CA GLN A 14 -40.58 -8.15 18.89
C GLN A 14 -41.05 -6.72 18.60
N GLU A 15 -40.84 -5.78 19.53
CA GLU A 15 -41.13 -4.36 19.30
C GLU A 15 -40.27 -3.74 18.21
N LEU A 16 -38.98 -4.10 18.11
CA LEU A 16 -38.11 -3.65 17.02
C LEU A 16 -38.57 -4.16 15.65
N LYS A 17 -39.10 -5.41 15.56
CA LYS A 17 -39.70 -5.93 14.31
C LYS A 17 -40.99 -5.18 13.94
N LYS A 18 -41.84 -4.82 14.91
CA LYS A 18 -43.04 -4.01 14.66
C LYS A 18 -42.71 -2.62 14.16
N ILE A 19 -41.73 -1.94 14.76
CA ILE A 19 -41.28 -0.61 14.32
C ILE A 19 -40.67 -0.68 12.93
N LYS A 20 -39.95 -1.77 12.57
CA LYS A 20 -39.39 -1.96 11.21
C LYS A 20 -40.52 -2.11 10.18
N ALA A 21 -41.59 -2.84 10.51
CA ALA A 21 -42.75 -3.01 9.64
C ALA A 21 -43.58 -1.71 9.49
N GLU A 22 -43.67 -0.89 10.55
CA GLU A 22 -44.35 0.41 10.49
C GLU A 22 -43.55 1.43 9.64
N LEU A 23 -42.21 1.44 9.72
CA LEU A 23 -41.35 2.30 8.91
C LEU A 23 -41.33 1.92 7.42
N ALA A 24 -41.80 0.73 7.04
CA ALA A 24 -41.89 0.26 5.65
C ALA A 24 -43.23 0.62 4.97
N LYS A 25 -44.12 1.36 5.62
CA LYS A 25 -45.39 1.82 5.02
C LYS A 25 -45.21 3.16 4.33
N ASP A 26 -45.61 3.23 3.08
CA ASP A 26 -45.41 4.42 2.19
C ASP A 26 -46.20 5.69 2.57
N ASN A 27 -47.09 5.64 3.60
CA ASN A 27 -48.00 6.73 3.95
C ASN A 27 -47.66 7.41 5.30
N LEU A 28 -46.42 7.44 5.72
CA LEU A 28 -46.00 8.07 6.99
C LEU A 28 -45.57 9.51 6.83
N THR A 29 -46.03 10.40 7.71
CA THR A 29 -45.56 11.78 7.74
C THR A 29 -44.16 11.89 8.33
N ASP A 30 -43.37 12.91 7.94
CA ASP A 30 -42.01 13.14 8.45
C ASP A 30 -41.90 13.21 9.97
N LYS A 31 -42.97 13.65 10.65
CA LYS A 31 -43.06 13.69 12.11
C LYS A 31 -43.16 12.26 12.72
N GLU A 32 -43.92 11.37 12.09
CA GLU A 32 -44.07 9.98 12.50
C GLU A 32 -42.83 9.16 12.28
N ILE A 33 -42.18 9.35 11.12
CA ILE A 33 -40.89 8.72 10.80
C ILE A 33 -39.81 9.12 11.84
N LYS A 34 -39.76 10.40 12.22
CA LYS A 34 -38.83 10.89 13.23
C LYS A 34 -39.07 10.28 14.61
N LYS A 35 -40.37 10.09 14.98
CA LYS A 35 -40.80 9.50 16.26
C LYS A 35 -40.49 8.00 16.33
N LEU A 36 -40.72 7.26 15.24
CA LEU A 36 -40.42 5.84 15.11
C LEU A 36 -38.90 5.57 15.10
N LYS A 37 -38.12 6.38 14.41
CA LYS A 37 -36.65 6.30 14.44
C LYS A 37 -36.08 6.58 15.83
N GLN A 38 -36.67 7.49 16.60
CA GLN A 38 -36.26 7.76 17.98
C GLN A 38 -36.63 6.61 18.94
N LYS A 39 -37.78 5.99 18.75
CA LYS A 39 -38.21 4.80 19.53
C LYS A 39 -37.30 3.61 19.22
N ARG A 40 -36.97 3.38 17.96
CA ARG A 40 -36.00 2.34 17.50
C ARG A 40 -34.62 2.53 18.14
N ARG A 41 -34.10 3.78 18.21
CA ARG A 41 -32.81 4.06 18.88
C ARG A 41 -32.83 3.73 20.37
N LYS A 42 -33.89 4.05 21.09
CA LYS A 42 -34.04 3.73 22.53
C LYS A 42 -34.07 2.22 22.78
N LEU A 43 -34.83 1.46 21.98
CA LEU A 43 -34.92 0.00 22.11
C LEU A 43 -33.60 -0.70 21.74
N LYS A 44 -32.88 -0.23 20.72
CA LYS A 44 -31.51 -0.74 20.40
C LYS A 44 -30.53 -0.50 21.56
N ALA A 45 -30.57 0.66 22.22
CA ALA A 45 -29.72 0.96 23.39
C ALA A 45 -30.04 0.07 24.59
N GLN A 46 -31.32 -0.22 24.85
CA GLN A 46 -31.78 -1.14 25.92
C GLN A 46 -31.32 -2.58 25.64
N LEU A 47 -31.38 -3.02 24.37
CA LEU A 47 -30.95 -4.36 23.97
C LEU A 47 -29.40 -4.51 24.08
N ALA A 48 -28.64 -3.47 23.78
CA ALA A 48 -27.20 -3.45 23.94
C ALA A 48 -26.77 -3.50 25.42
N ALA A 49 -27.45 -2.75 26.28
CA ALA A 49 -27.25 -2.78 27.73
C ALA A 49 -27.59 -4.13 28.37
N ALA A 50 -28.64 -4.80 27.86
CA ALA A 50 -28.99 -6.14 28.33
C ALA A 50 -28.01 -7.23 27.86
N LYS A 51 -27.32 -7.03 26.72
CA LYS A 51 -26.25 -7.93 26.21
C LYS A 51 -24.91 -7.73 26.95
N SER A 52 -24.53 -6.50 27.33
CA SER A 52 -23.31 -6.24 28.07
C SER A 52 -23.33 -6.84 29.48
N LEU A 53 -24.47 -6.90 30.12
CA LEU A 53 -24.65 -7.56 31.42
C LEU A 53 -24.53 -9.11 31.35
N LYS A 54 -24.58 -9.71 30.14
CA LYS A 54 -24.32 -11.15 29.96
C LYS A 54 -22.85 -11.49 29.83
N SER A 55 -21.98 -10.54 29.40
CA SER A 55 -20.55 -10.77 29.32
C SER A 55 -19.86 -10.75 30.69
N ASP A 56 -20.41 -10.00 31.63
CA ASP A 56 -19.81 -9.86 32.96
C ASP A 56 -20.16 -11.03 33.91
N THR A 57 -21.22 -11.77 33.63
CA THR A 57 -21.61 -12.96 34.43
C THR A 57 -21.00 -14.27 33.93
N LEU A 58 -20.41 -14.31 32.72
CA LEU A 58 -19.75 -15.51 32.19
C LEU A 58 -18.23 -15.56 32.54
N ASN A 59 -17.66 -14.48 33.03
CA ASN A 59 -16.25 -14.46 33.44
C ASN A 59 -16.01 -14.89 34.89
N ASP A 60 -17.05 -15.00 35.72
CA ASP A 60 -16.93 -15.43 37.12
C ASP A 60 -17.13 -16.95 37.32
N GLU A 61 -17.60 -17.70 36.30
CA GLU A 61 -17.86 -19.14 36.41
C GLU A 61 -16.79 -20.07 35.82
N ILE A 62 -15.65 -19.53 35.28
CA ILE A 62 -14.55 -20.33 34.69
C ILE A 62 -13.36 -20.50 35.67
N GLN A 63 -13.60 -20.46 36.96
CA GLN A 63 -12.55 -20.77 37.93
C GLN A 63 -12.88 -21.93 38.88
N ASN A 64 -13.62 -22.93 38.51
CA ASN A 64 -13.63 -24.20 39.27
C ASN A 64 -14.33 -25.32 38.48
N GLY A 65 -13.62 -26.41 38.25
CA GLY A 65 -14.20 -27.75 38.21
C GLY A 65 -14.17 -28.50 36.87
N ASP A 66 -13.38 -29.54 36.92
CA ASP A 66 -13.15 -30.68 36.01
C ASP A 66 -14.30 -31.24 35.16
N ALA A 67 -13.89 -31.71 34.00
CA ALA A 67 -14.30 -32.90 33.21
C ALA A 67 -15.73 -33.42 33.25
N ALA A 68 -16.40 -33.45 32.08
CA ALA A 68 -17.03 -34.64 31.48
C ALA A 68 -17.66 -34.31 30.12
N GLU A 69 -17.59 -35.30 29.24
CA GLU A 69 -18.04 -35.35 27.83
C GLU A 69 -19.53 -35.10 27.65
N GLY A 70 -19.91 -34.49 26.52
CA GLY A 70 -21.28 -34.44 26.02
C GLY A 70 -21.34 -33.65 24.72
N LYS A 71 -21.37 -34.37 23.60
CA LYS A 71 -21.75 -33.87 22.27
C LYS A 71 -23.21 -33.43 22.33
N ASP A 72 -23.53 -32.26 21.83
CA ASP A 72 -24.77 -31.98 21.12
C ASP A 72 -24.58 -30.72 20.24
N ASP A 73 -24.92 -30.90 18.99
CA ASP A 73 -24.93 -29.91 17.92
C ASP A 73 -25.99 -28.82 18.21
N GLU A 74 -25.57 -27.56 18.40
CA GLU A 74 -26.43 -26.40 18.22
C GLU A 74 -25.69 -25.38 17.35
N GLU A 75 -26.10 -25.33 16.08
CA GLU A 75 -25.85 -24.24 15.17
C GLU A 75 -26.41 -22.93 15.74
N GLU A 76 -25.63 -22.13 16.44
CA GLU A 76 -25.95 -20.72 16.70
C GLU A 76 -25.67 -19.89 15.45
N GLU A 77 -26.76 -19.62 14.69
CA GLU A 77 -26.81 -18.53 13.72
C GLU A 77 -26.42 -17.20 14.40
N ASN A 78 -25.19 -16.78 14.27
CA ASN A 78 -24.76 -15.40 14.49
C ASN A 78 -25.31 -14.54 13.33
N ALA A 79 -26.57 -14.15 13.41
CA ALA A 79 -27.11 -13.07 12.61
C ALA A 79 -26.51 -11.73 13.13
N GLU A 80 -25.35 -11.35 12.64
CA GLU A 80 -24.94 -9.96 12.63
C GLU A 80 -25.96 -9.20 11.78
N ASP A 81 -26.67 -8.27 12.40
CA ASP A 81 -27.49 -7.25 11.72
C ASP A 81 -26.54 -6.36 10.88
N ASN A 82 -26.16 -6.85 9.72
CA ASN A 82 -25.73 -5.99 8.65
C ASN A 82 -26.95 -5.17 8.24
N GLU A 83 -26.91 -3.86 8.41
CA GLU A 83 -27.72 -2.98 7.59
C GLU A 83 -27.40 -3.41 6.15
N GLU A 84 -28.37 -3.99 5.47
CA GLU A 84 -28.34 -4.19 4.03
C GLU A 84 -28.28 -2.79 3.39
N GLU A 85 -27.08 -2.22 3.31
CA GLU A 85 -26.75 -1.37 2.18
C GLU A 85 -26.79 -2.30 0.97
N GLU A 86 -27.74 -2.03 0.05
CA GLU A 86 -27.80 -2.71 -1.23
C GLU A 86 -26.38 -2.84 -1.78
N PRO A 87 -25.96 -4.03 -2.23
CA PRO A 87 -24.64 -4.20 -2.79
C PRO A 87 -24.50 -3.22 -3.94
N MET A 88 -23.42 -2.43 -3.92
CA MET A 88 -23.06 -1.57 -5.04
C MET A 88 -22.94 -2.47 -6.27
N THR A 89 -23.91 -2.42 -7.16
CA THR A 89 -23.86 -3.14 -8.43
C THR A 89 -22.75 -2.47 -9.25
N VAL A 90 -21.57 -3.10 -9.24
CA VAL A 90 -20.51 -2.79 -10.17
C VAL A 90 -20.92 -3.47 -11.47
N GLU A 91 -21.23 -2.71 -12.51
CA GLU A 91 -21.40 -3.28 -13.84
C GLU A 91 -20.10 -4.02 -14.20
N THR A 92 -20.10 -5.31 -13.99
CA THR A 92 -19.08 -6.18 -14.56
C THR A 92 -19.40 -6.34 -16.02
N THR A 93 -18.55 -5.88 -16.91
CA THR A 93 -18.57 -6.22 -18.33
C THR A 93 -18.26 -7.71 -18.52
N SER A 94 -19.05 -8.57 -17.90
CA SER A 94 -19.11 -10.01 -18.16
C SER A 94 -20.22 -10.36 -19.15
N GLN A 95 -20.95 -9.37 -19.67
CA GLN A 95 -21.79 -9.57 -20.85
C GLN A 95 -20.88 -9.62 -22.07
N SER A 96 -20.60 -10.83 -22.49
CA SER A 96 -19.78 -11.23 -23.64
C SER A 96 -20.41 -10.87 -25.01
N SER A 97 -21.23 -9.86 -25.12
CA SER A 97 -21.89 -9.51 -26.38
C SER A 97 -21.66 -8.08 -26.90
N ASP A 98 -21.08 -7.14 -26.09
CA ASP A 98 -20.85 -5.76 -26.53
C ASP A 98 -19.45 -5.21 -26.20
N LEU A 99 -18.45 -6.06 -26.00
CA LEU A 99 -17.06 -5.62 -26.13
C LEU A 99 -16.83 -5.32 -27.61
N PRO A 100 -16.37 -4.10 -27.98
CA PRO A 100 -15.98 -3.86 -29.36
C PRO A 100 -15.02 -4.98 -29.75
N THR A 101 -15.41 -5.76 -30.74
CA THR A 101 -14.56 -6.71 -31.47
C THR A 101 -13.19 -6.09 -31.56
N ILE A 102 -12.11 -6.86 -31.30
CA ILE A 102 -10.72 -6.42 -31.34
C ILE A 102 -10.51 -5.53 -32.55
N GLY A 103 -10.92 -4.28 -32.41
CA GLY A 103 -10.68 -3.20 -33.34
C GLY A 103 -9.23 -2.77 -33.21
N ASP A 104 -8.78 -1.97 -34.08
CA ASP A 104 -7.46 -1.38 -34.10
C ASP A 104 -7.06 -0.86 -32.71
N THR A 105 -6.06 -1.50 -32.08
CA THR A 105 -5.50 -1.09 -30.77
C THR A 105 -4.49 0.05 -30.91
N SER A 106 -4.29 0.58 -32.12
CA SER A 106 -3.43 1.74 -32.37
C SER A 106 -3.95 2.97 -31.62
N PHE A 107 -3.06 3.83 -31.16
CA PHE A 107 -3.45 5.17 -30.66
C PHE A 107 -4.07 6.04 -31.77
N ALA A 108 -3.79 5.77 -33.05
CA ALA A 108 -4.44 6.45 -34.17
C ALA A 108 -5.96 6.22 -34.21
N SER A 109 -6.46 5.09 -33.68
CA SER A 109 -7.90 4.82 -33.55
C SER A 109 -8.65 5.81 -32.64
N LEU A 110 -7.92 6.61 -31.85
CA LEU A 110 -8.47 7.67 -31.02
C LEU A 110 -8.56 9.03 -31.71
N GLU A 111 -8.16 9.14 -32.99
CA GLU A 111 -8.35 10.35 -33.79
C GLU A 111 -9.84 10.79 -33.81
N GLY A 112 -10.07 12.09 -33.70
CA GLY A 112 -11.41 12.67 -33.57
C GLY A 112 -12.03 12.57 -32.16
N LYS A 113 -11.55 11.66 -31.27
CA LYS A 113 -11.99 11.56 -29.88
C LYS A 113 -11.02 12.26 -28.93
N VAL A 114 -9.73 12.18 -29.24
CA VAL A 114 -8.59 12.77 -28.53
C VAL A 114 -7.98 13.86 -29.42
N SER A 115 -7.54 14.96 -28.83
CA SER A 115 -6.93 16.08 -29.55
C SER A 115 -5.59 15.67 -30.18
N GLU A 116 -5.29 16.27 -31.32
CA GLU A 116 -4.00 16.07 -32.01
C GLU A 116 -2.80 16.40 -31.11
N LEU A 117 -2.95 17.36 -30.19
CA LEU A 117 -1.92 17.76 -29.26
C LEU A 117 -1.52 16.63 -28.31
N THR A 118 -2.53 15.91 -27.77
CA THR A 118 -2.31 14.75 -26.91
C THR A 118 -1.74 13.56 -27.70
N LEU A 119 -2.29 13.26 -28.88
CA LEU A 119 -1.79 12.18 -29.74
C LEU A 119 -0.33 12.40 -30.16
N LYS A 120 0.03 13.65 -30.48
CA LYS A 120 1.42 14.01 -30.78
C LYS A 120 2.34 13.79 -29.57
N GLY A 121 1.88 14.12 -28.35
CA GLY A 121 2.61 13.82 -27.12
C GLY A 121 2.84 12.31 -26.91
N VAL A 122 1.83 11.49 -27.19
CA VAL A 122 1.93 10.02 -27.11
C VAL A 122 2.91 9.48 -28.17
N ALA A 123 2.85 9.98 -29.39
CA ALA A 123 3.75 9.57 -30.47
C ALA A 123 5.22 9.94 -30.18
N ASP A 124 5.49 11.14 -29.64
CA ASP A 124 6.84 11.56 -29.21
C ASP A 124 7.43 10.64 -28.14
N MET A 125 6.57 10.00 -27.31
CA MET A 125 6.99 9.01 -26.31
C MET A 125 7.27 7.62 -26.91
N GLY A 126 7.05 7.42 -28.21
CA GLY A 126 7.29 6.17 -28.93
C GLY A 126 6.19 5.12 -28.79
N PHE A 127 5.02 5.47 -28.28
CA PHE A 127 3.89 4.55 -28.15
C PHE A 127 3.03 4.54 -29.41
N THR A 128 2.87 3.38 -30.03
CA THR A 128 2.06 3.19 -31.24
C THR A 128 0.74 2.48 -30.95
N HIS A 129 0.72 1.54 -30.01
CA HIS A 129 -0.42 0.70 -29.67
C HIS A 129 -0.80 0.80 -28.19
N MET A 130 -2.09 0.74 -27.93
CA MET A 130 -2.66 0.73 -26.59
C MET A 130 -2.51 -0.63 -25.92
N THR A 131 -2.17 -0.62 -24.64
CA THR A 131 -2.20 -1.82 -23.80
C THR A 131 -3.66 -2.24 -23.47
N PRO A 132 -3.90 -3.49 -23.02
CA PRO A 132 -5.25 -3.95 -22.67
C PRO A 132 -6.03 -3.05 -21.71
N ILE A 133 -5.39 -2.49 -20.68
CA ILE A 133 -6.07 -1.58 -19.77
C ILE A 133 -6.40 -0.23 -20.45
N GLN A 134 -5.57 0.22 -21.38
CA GLN A 134 -5.77 1.47 -22.09
C GLN A 134 -6.97 1.36 -23.05
N TYR A 135 -6.97 0.38 -23.96
CA TYR A 135 -8.07 0.28 -24.94
C TYR A 135 -9.42 -0.06 -24.30
N LYS A 136 -9.43 -0.77 -23.14
CA LYS A 136 -10.65 -1.08 -22.41
C LYS A 136 -11.18 0.10 -21.58
N SER A 137 -10.33 1.03 -21.14
CA SER A 137 -10.74 2.10 -20.22
C SER A 137 -10.86 3.48 -20.86
N ILE A 138 -9.95 3.85 -21.81
CA ILE A 138 -9.90 5.18 -22.39
C ILE A 138 -11.24 5.60 -23.01
N PRO A 139 -11.93 4.79 -23.85
CA PRO A 139 -13.18 5.20 -24.46
C PRO A 139 -14.24 5.63 -23.44
N TYR A 140 -14.47 4.84 -22.41
CA TYR A 140 -15.47 5.14 -21.37
C TYR A 140 -15.06 6.34 -20.49
N LEU A 141 -13.75 6.50 -20.25
CA LEU A 141 -13.26 7.65 -19.50
C LEU A 141 -13.39 8.96 -20.27
N LEU A 142 -13.28 8.93 -21.61
CA LEU A 142 -13.55 10.08 -22.49
C LEU A 142 -15.03 10.49 -22.52
N GLU A 143 -15.95 9.55 -22.21
CA GLU A 143 -17.39 9.79 -22.03
C GLU A 143 -17.71 10.41 -20.65
N GLY A 144 -16.73 10.52 -19.76
CA GLY A 144 -16.91 11.08 -18.41
C GLY A 144 -17.46 10.10 -17.37
N ARG A 145 -17.43 8.78 -17.65
CA ARG A 145 -17.84 7.74 -16.69
C ARG A 145 -16.81 7.61 -15.58
N ASP A 146 -17.28 7.31 -14.37
CA ASP A 146 -16.40 6.90 -13.25
C ASP A 146 -15.97 5.45 -13.49
N LEU A 147 -14.70 5.14 -13.16
CA LEU A 147 -14.13 3.83 -13.47
C LEU A 147 -13.28 3.30 -12.32
N MET A 148 -13.41 1.99 -12.03
CA MET A 148 -12.51 1.21 -11.21
C MET A 148 -11.71 0.24 -12.09
N GLY A 149 -10.43 0.55 -12.30
CA GLY A 149 -9.51 -0.24 -13.14
C GLY A 149 -8.66 -1.21 -12.30
N ALA A 150 -8.76 -2.51 -12.59
CA ALA A 150 -7.92 -3.55 -11.99
C ALA A 150 -6.90 -4.05 -13.01
N ALA A 151 -5.62 -3.72 -12.78
CA ALA A 151 -4.53 -4.17 -13.65
C ALA A 151 -3.18 -4.14 -12.90
N ARG A 152 -2.29 -5.05 -13.27
CA ARG A 152 -0.95 -5.20 -12.68
C ARG A 152 -0.11 -3.93 -12.86
N THR A 153 0.95 -3.80 -12.06
CA THR A 153 1.97 -2.77 -12.27
C THR A 153 2.68 -3.02 -13.60
N GLY A 154 2.98 -1.94 -14.34
CA GLY A 154 3.59 -2.03 -15.68
C GLY A 154 2.61 -2.31 -16.82
N SER A 155 1.30 -2.38 -16.56
CA SER A 155 0.26 -2.59 -17.59
C SER A 155 -0.11 -1.34 -18.41
N GLY A 156 0.53 -0.19 -18.17
CA GLY A 156 0.23 1.05 -18.91
C GLY A 156 -0.87 1.93 -18.30
N LYS A 157 -1.26 1.71 -17.02
CA LYS A 157 -2.31 2.48 -16.33
C LYS A 157 -2.12 4.00 -16.41
N THR A 158 -0.87 4.47 -16.38
CA THR A 158 -0.56 5.91 -16.35
C THR A 158 -1.14 6.65 -17.56
N LEU A 159 -0.96 6.13 -18.77
CA LEU A 159 -1.57 6.71 -19.96
C LEU A 159 -3.10 6.50 -19.99
N ALA A 160 -3.57 5.35 -19.47
CA ALA A 160 -5.00 5.04 -19.42
C ALA A 160 -5.81 6.12 -18.67
N PHE A 161 -5.25 6.72 -17.62
CA PHE A 161 -5.94 7.79 -16.88
C PHE A 161 -5.48 9.20 -17.25
N LEU A 162 -4.23 9.43 -17.67
CA LEU A 162 -3.75 10.78 -17.99
C LEU A 162 -4.37 11.30 -19.30
N ILE A 163 -4.48 10.46 -20.35
CA ILE A 163 -5.06 10.87 -21.64
C ILE A 163 -6.49 11.41 -21.45
N PRO A 164 -7.45 10.66 -20.87
CA PRO A 164 -8.80 11.18 -20.67
C PRO A 164 -8.86 12.41 -19.76
N ALA A 165 -8.01 12.48 -18.73
CA ALA A 165 -7.98 13.60 -17.81
C ALA A 165 -7.49 14.90 -18.48
N ILE A 166 -6.49 14.81 -19.37
CA ILE A 166 -5.99 15.94 -20.16
C ILE A 166 -7.08 16.39 -21.13
N GLU A 167 -7.70 15.46 -21.84
CA GLU A 167 -8.79 15.75 -22.78
C GLU A 167 -9.99 16.41 -22.11
N LEU A 168 -10.33 15.99 -20.90
CA LEU A 168 -11.42 16.58 -20.14
C LEU A 168 -11.21 18.08 -19.89
N ILE A 169 -10.02 18.47 -19.40
CA ILE A 169 -9.74 19.89 -19.14
C ILE A 169 -9.46 20.69 -20.42
N TYR A 170 -8.95 20.03 -21.47
CA TYR A 170 -8.78 20.63 -22.80
C TYR A 170 -10.14 20.99 -23.40
N LYS A 171 -11.10 20.06 -23.41
CA LYS A 171 -12.48 20.29 -23.90
C LYS A 171 -13.22 21.35 -23.07
N CYS A 172 -12.90 21.47 -21.76
CA CYS A 172 -13.45 22.51 -20.89
C CYS A 172 -12.76 23.89 -21.05
N ASN A 173 -11.79 24.05 -21.94
CA ASN A 173 -10.96 25.25 -22.09
C ASN A 173 -10.42 25.74 -20.73
N PHE A 174 -9.88 24.80 -19.93
CA PHE A 174 -9.47 25.07 -18.56
C PHE A 174 -8.19 25.92 -18.53
N MET A 175 -8.23 27.04 -17.82
CA MET A 175 -7.14 28.02 -17.76
C MET A 175 -6.50 28.05 -16.36
N PRO A 176 -5.28 28.57 -16.19
CA PRO A 176 -4.65 28.70 -14.86
C PRO A 176 -5.51 29.44 -13.81
N ARG A 177 -6.25 30.46 -14.23
CA ARG A 177 -7.20 31.21 -13.38
C ARG A 177 -8.35 30.36 -12.80
N ASN A 178 -8.66 29.23 -13.43
CA ASN A 178 -9.67 28.29 -12.92
C ASN A 178 -9.13 27.41 -11.77
N GLY A 179 -7.82 27.46 -11.51
CA GLY A 179 -7.16 26.68 -10.47
C GLY A 179 -6.90 25.22 -10.90
N THR A 180 -7.16 24.28 -10.00
CA THR A 180 -6.89 22.86 -10.25
C THR A 180 -8.12 22.14 -10.75
N GLY A 181 -8.01 21.60 -11.99
CA GLY A 181 -9.04 20.81 -12.67
C GLY A 181 -8.84 19.29 -12.51
N VAL A 182 -7.61 18.84 -12.37
CA VAL A 182 -7.26 17.42 -12.20
C VAL A 182 -6.34 17.23 -11.01
N ILE A 183 -6.65 16.26 -10.17
CA ILE A 183 -5.77 15.80 -9.08
C ILE A 183 -5.48 14.31 -9.27
N VAL A 184 -4.19 13.96 -9.30
CA VAL A 184 -3.70 12.57 -9.31
C VAL A 184 -3.06 12.28 -7.95
N ILE A 185 -3.59 11.28 -7.24
CA ILE A 185 -3.07 10.86 -5.93
C ILE A 185 -2.32 9.54 -6.11
N SER A 186 -1.05 9.50 -5.70
CA SER A 186 -0.20 8.31 -5.72
C SER A 186 0.35 8.02 -4.32
N PRO A 187 0.55 6.73 -3.93
CA PRO A 187 0.98 6.35 -2.57
C PRO A 187 2.36 6.85 -2.17
N THR A 188 3.28 6.92 -3.13
CA THR A 188 4.69 7.23 -2.86
C THR A 188 5.16 8.45 -3.65
N ARG A 189 6.18 9.12 -3.10
CA ARG A 189 6.78 10.31 -3.73
C ARG A 189 7.43 9.96 -5.06
N GLU A 190 8.05 8.81 -5.14
CA GLU A 190 8.74 8.31 -6.32
C GLU A 190 7.76 8.04 -7.45
N LEU A 191 6.62 7.35 -7.18
CA LEU A 191 5.57 7.14 -8.18
C LEU A 191 4.97 8.47 -8.63
N SER A 192 4.70 9.40 -7.69
CA SER A 192 4.22 10.73 -8.05
C SER A 192 5.20 11.46 -8.99
N MET A 193 6.52 11.34 -8.78
CA MET A 193 7.52 11.93 -9.67
C MET A 193 7.53 11.27 -11.06
N GLN A 194 7.36 9.95 -11.15
CA GLN A 194 7.26 9.26 -12.44
C GLN A 194 6.00 9.65 -13.20
N THR A 195 4.84 9.63 -12.53
CA THR A 195 3.58 10.09 -13.13
C THR A 195 3.69 11.54 -13.59
N PHE A 196 4.35 12.40 -12.82
CA PHE A 196 4.62 13.78 -13.19
C PHE A 196 5.56 13.89 -14.41
N GLY A 197 6.55 13.01 -14.55
CA GLY A 197 7.41 12.93 -15.73
C GLY A 197 6.62 12.59 -16.99
N VAL A 198 5.76 11.56 -16.94
CA VAL A 198 4.87 11.18 -18.03
C VAL A 198 3.90 12.31 -18.38
N LEU A 199 3.30 12.95 -17.37
CA LEU A 199 2.41 14.10 -17.55
C LEU A 199 3.11 15.25 -18.27
N LYS A 200 4.36 15.54 -17.93
CA LYS A 200 5.15 16.59 -18.58
C LYS A 200 5.36 16.33 -20.06
N GLU A 201 5.67 15.11 -20.45
CA GLU A 201 5.84 14.73 -21.86
C GLU A 201 4.51 14.81 -22.63
N LEU A 202 3.41 14.32 -22.06
CA LEU A 202 2.08 14.43 -22.66
C LEU A 202 1.62 15.87 -22.86
N LEU A 203 1.96 16.77 -21.92
CA LEU A 203 1.58 18.18 -21.98
C LEU A 203 2.52 19.06 -22.80
N LYS A 204 3.50 18.50 -23.47
CA LYS A 204 4.51 19.24 -24.26
C LYS A 204 3.91 20.22 -25.27
N TYR A 205 2.76 19.88 -25.81
CA TYR A 205 2.05 20.69 -26.82
C TYR A 205 0.82 21.42 -26.27
N HIS A 206 0.49 21.22 -24.97
CA HIS A 206 -0.63 21.86 -24.29
C HIS A 206 -0.20 23.09 -23.51
N HIS A 207 -1.13 24.01 -23.28
CA HIS A 207 -0.91 25.22 -22.48
C HIS A 207 -1.28 25.05 -21.00
N HIS A 208 -1.69 23.85 -20.57
CA HIS A 208 -2.10 23.60 -19.20
C HIS A 208 -0.92 23.63 -18.24
N THR A 209 -1.11 24.29 -17.10
CA THR A 209 -0.12 24.31 -16.01
C THR A 209 -0.19 23.00 -15.22
N TYR A 210 0.94 22.49 -14.82
CA TYR A 210 1.04 21.25 -14.06
C TYR A 210 1.99 21.39 -12.86
N GLY A 211 1.77 20.61 -11.81
CA GLY A 211 2.54 20.69 -10.58
C GLY A 211 2.65 19.38 -9.83
N LEU A 212 3.68 19.32 -8.98
CA LEU A 212 3.97 18.17 -8.12
C LEU A 212 3.99 18.64 -6.66
N VAL A 213 3.22 17.95 -5.81
CA VAL A 213 3.07 18.24 -4.39
C VAL A 213 3.31 16.97 -3.57
N ILE A 214 4.52 16.85 -3.01
CA ILE A 214 4.97 15.65 -2.29
C ILE A 214 5.63 16.01 -0.96
N GLY A 215 5.57 15.10 0.01
CA GLY A 215 6.24 15.30 1.29
C GLY A 215 7.78 15.41 1.15
N GLY A 216 8.42 16.25 1.95
CA GLY A 216 9.88 16.41 1.99
C GLY A 216 10.44 17.46 1.04
N THR A 217 9.61 18.14 0.27
CA THR A 217 9.90 19.35 -0.51
C THR A 217 9.55 20.61 0.26
N ASN A 218 9.96 21.77 -0.23
CA ASN A 218 9.65 23.05 0.41
C ASN A 218 8.16 23.39 0.27
N ARG A 219 7.43 23.38 1.40
CA ARG A 219 5.99 23.65 1.45
C ARG A 219 5.64 25.08 0.96
N GLY A 220 6.47 26.07 1.29
CA GLY A 220 6.23 27.45 0.89
C GLY A 220 6.29 27.66 -0.62
N ASP A 221 7.23 26.99 -1.30
CA ASP A 221 7.35 27.05 -2.75
C ASP A 221 6.20 26.33 -3.45
N GLU A 222 5.73 25.20 -2.88
CA GLU A 222 4.53 24.51 -3.36
C GLU A 222 3.29 25.40 -3.23
N ALA A 223 3.09 26.04 -2.06
CA ALA A 223 1.97 26.96 -1.84
C ALA A 223 1.97 28.13 -2.82
N LYS A 224 3.14 28.75 -3.09
CA LYS A 224 3.28 29.81 -4.10
C LYS A 224 2.93 29.35 -5.52
N LYS A 225 3.24 28.11 -5.87
CA LYS A 225 2.87 27.55 -7.18
C LYS A 225 1.38 27.26 -7.28
N LEU A 226 0.77 26.73 -6.20
CA LEU A 226 -0.66 26.44 -6.14
C LEU A 226 -1.51 27.73 -6.23
N SER A 227 -1.08 28.82 -5.61
CA SER A 227 -1.78 30.11 -5.71
C SER A 227 -1.71 30.77 -7.09
N LYS A 228 -0.71 30.41 -7.92
CA LYS A 228 -0.61 30.87 -9.32
C LYS A 228 -1.54 30.12 -10.28
N GLY A 229 -2.17 29.05 -9.83
CA GLY A 229 -3.06 28.21 -10.63
C GLY A 229 -2.33 27.07 -11.34
N ILE A 230 -2.48 25.86 -10.79
CA ILE A 230 -2.01 24.59 -11.36
C ILE A 230 -3.23 23.83 -11.85
N ASN A 231 -3.32 23.54 -13.17
CA ASN A 231 -4.47 22.86 -13.76
C ASN A 231 -4.45 21.36 -13.47
N ILE A 232 -3.28 20.71 -13.55
CA ILE A 232 -3.11 19.29 -13.23
C ILE A 232 -2.10 19.12 -12.12
N LEU A 233 -2.54 18.54 -11.01
CA LEU A 233 -1.74 18.36 -9.81
C LEU A 233 -1.49 16.87 -9.54
N VAL A 234 -0.23 16.48 -9.45
CA VAL A 234 0.19 15.15 -8.97
C VAL A 234 0.63 15.27 -7.53
N ALA A 235 0.10 14.41 -6.64
CA ALA A 235 0.34 14.56 -5.21
C ALA A 235 0.42 13.24 -4.44
N THR A 236 1.03 13.28 -3.25
CA THR A 236 0.90 12.24 -2.22
C THR A 236 -0.16 12.64 -1.19
N PRO A 237 -0.89 11.66 -0.57
CA PRO A 237 -2.06 11.93 0.27
C PRO A 237 -1.82 12.97 1.36
N GLY A 238 -0.85 12.74 2.27
CA GLY A 238 -0.64 13.62 3.43
C GLY A 238 -0.24 15.05 3.06
N ARG A 239 0.56 15.26 1.99
CA ARG A 239 0.95 16.61 1.56
C ARG A 239 -0.19 17.33 0.82
N LEU A 240 -0.99 16.58 0.06
CA LEU A 240 -2.20 17.12 -0.56
C LEU A 240 -3.18 17.60 0.49
N LEU A 241 -3.45 16.77 1.51
CA LEU A 241 -4.36 17.12 2.61
C LEU A 241 -3.89 18.38 3.34
N ASP A 242 -2.59 18.49 3.64
CA ASP A 242 -2.01 19.70 4.25
C ASP A 242 -2.27 20.95 3.41
N HIS A 243 -2.10 20.89 2.08
CA HIS A 243 -2.38 22.02 1.21
C HIS A 243 -3.87 22.35 1.09
N LEU A 244 -4.74 21.32 0.99
CA LEU A 244 -6.19 21.53 0.95
C LEU A 244 -6.73 22.21 2.20
N GLN A 245 -6.13 21.93 3.36
CA GLN A 245 -6.54 22.51 4.64
C GLN A 245 -5.89 23.87 4.95
N ASN A 246 -4.61 24.04 4.58
CA ASN A 246 -3.78 25.10 5.13
C ASN A 246 -3.23 26.12 4.09
N THR A 247 -3.56 25.99 2.80
CA THR A 247 -3.13 26.93 1.76
C THR A 247 -4.32 27.76 1.28
N LYS A 248 -4.41 29.01 1.75
CA LYS A 248 -5.57 29.89 1.54
C LYS A 248 -5.94 30.11 0.07
N ASP A 249 -4.94 30.29 -0.81
CA ASP A 249 -5.15 30.64 -2.22
C ASP A 249 -5.10 29.39 -3.14
N PHE A 250 -5.20 28.20 -2.57
CA PHE A 250 -5.29 26.97 -3.35
C PHE A 250 -6.71 26.79 -3.91
N LEU A 251 -6.89 27.12 -5.18
CA LEU A 251 -8.19 27.06 -5.85
C LEU A 251 -8.43 25.66 -6.44
N PHE A 252 -9.23 24.83 -5.74
CA PHE A 252 -9.61 23.47 -6.15
C PHE A 252 -11.13 23.27 -6.29
N LYS A 253 -11.93 24.34 -6.11
CA LYS A 253 -13.40 24.28 -6.20
C LYS A 253 -13.91 23.88 -7.59
N ASN A 254 -13.11 24.09 -8.64
CA ASN A 254 -13.44 23.78 -10.02
C ASN A 254 -12.92 22.41 -10.47
N LEU A 255 -12.56 21.53 -9.52
CA LEU A 255 -12.04 20.20 -9.83
C LEU A 255 -13.01 19.40 -10.72
N GLN A 256 -12.53 18.91 -11.86
CA GLN A 256 -13.27 18.12 -12.83
C GLN A 256 -12.97 16.62 -12.70
N CYS A 257 -11.74 16.25 -12.33
CA CYS A 257 -11.31 14.86 -12.26
C CYS A 257 -10.43 14.57 -11.05
N LEU A 258 -10.72 13.47 -10.37
CA LEU A 258 -9.90 12.87 -9.32
C LEU A 258 -9.40 11.51 -9.77
N ILE A 259 -8.09 11.29 -9.73
CA ILE A 259 -7.44 10.02 -10.05
C ILE A 259 -6.77 9.49 -8.79
N ILE A 260 -7.05 8.23 -8.44
CA ILE A 260 -6.45 7.52 -7.31
C ILE A 260 -5.68 6.33 -7.89
N ASP A 261 -4.36 6.43 -7.92
CA ASP A 261 -3.48 5.38 -8.46
C ASP A 261 -2.89 4.53 -7.32
N GLU A 262 -2.81 3.22 -7.56
CA GLU A 262 -2.40 2.21 -6.58
C GLU A 262 -3.14 2.36 -5.23
N ALA A 263 -4.48 2.37 -5.30
CA ALA A 263 -5.38 2.56 -4.16
C ALA A 263 -5.13 1.55 -3.03
N ASP A 264 -4.89 0.28 -3.36
CA ASP A 264 -4.51 -0.76 -2.41
C ASP A 264 -3.26 -0.37 -1.61
N ARG A 265 -2.26 0.22 -2.26
CA ARG A 265 -1.04 0.67 -1.60
C ARG A 265 -1.25 1.90 -0.71
N ILE A 266 -2.06 2.85 -1.14
CA ILE A 266 -2.42 4.02 -0.30
C ILE A 266 -2.99 3.53 1.04
N LEU A 267 -3.90 2.55 1.00
CA LEU A 267 -4.55 1.99 2.18
C LEU A 267 -3.62 1.13 3.04
N ASP A 268 -2.74 0.33 2.40
CA ASP A 268 -1.72 -0.47 3.10
C ASP A 268 -0.70 0.40 3.85
N MET A 269 -0.42 1.61 3.35
CA MET A 269 0.46 2.57 4.02
C MET A 269 -0.21 3.32 5.17
N GLY A 270 -1.52 3.12 5.38
CA GLY A 270 -2.27 3.70 6.47
C GLY A 270 -2.85 5.09 6.18
N PHE A 271 -2.92 5.50 4.92
CA PHE A 271 -3.51 6.79 4.50
C PHE A 271 -5.04 6.76 4.37
N GLU A 272 -5.72 5.83 5.03
CA GLU A 272 -7.17 5.68 4.92
C GLU A 272 -7.91 6.93 5.42
N GLU A 273 -7.51 7.48 6.57
CA GLU A 273 -8.16 8.66 7.14
C GLU A 273 -7.85 9.94 6.35
N GLU A 274 -6.60 10.08 5.85
CA GLU A 274 -6.25 11.20 4.98
C GLU A 274 -7.07 11.16 3.68
N MET A 275 -7.25 9.99 3.07
CA MET A 275 -8.06 9.84 1.87
C MET A 275 -9.53 10.18 2.12
N LYS A 276 -10.12 9.75 3.23
CA LYS A 276 -11.49 10.13 3.61
C LYS A 276 -11.64 11.64 3.77
N GLN A 277 -10.65 12.30 4.38
CA GLN A 277 -10.66 13.76 4.55
C GLN A 277 -10.49 14.49 3.22
N ILE A 278 -9.57 14.05 2.34
CA ILE A 278 -9.39 14.60 0.99
C ILE A 278 -10.70 14.53 0.21
N ILE A 279 -11.32 13.34 0.16
CA ILE A 279 -12.57 13.13 -0.59
C ILE A 279 -13.71 14.02 -0.09
N ARG A 280 -13.79 14.27 1.23
CA ARG A 280 -14.79 15.18 1.83
C ARG A 280 -14.56 16.66 1.48
N LEU A 281 -13.30 17.08 1.32
CA LEU A 281 -12.94 18.46 0.98
C LEU A 281 -13.14 18.78 -0.50
N LEU A 282 -13.00 17.78 -1.37
CA LEU A 282 -13.10 17.96 -2.81
C LEU A 282 -14.57 18.06 -3.29
N PRO A 283 -14.85 18.78 -4.40
CA PRO A 283 -16.19 18.88 -4.98
C PRO A 283 -16.78 17.51 -5.30
N LYS A 284 -18.08 17.32 -5.03
CA LYS A 284 -18.78 16.05 -5.32
C LYS A 284 -19.03 15.86 -6.81
N LYS A 285 -19.31 16.93 -7.55
CA LYS A 285 -19.53 16.89 -9.01
C LYS A 285 -18.17 16.84 -9.73
N ARG A 286 -17.66 15.63 -9.93
CA ARG A 286 -16.41 15.36 -10.64
C ARG A 286 -16.46 13.97 -11.26
N GLN A 287 -15.57 13.68 -12.20
CA GLN A 287 -15.24 12.32 -12.62
C GLN A 287 -14.21 11.74 -11.63
N THR A 288 -14.34 10.46 -11.30
CA THR A 288 -13.34 9.79 -10.45
C THR A 288 -12.85 8.51 -11.11
N MET A 289 -11.54 8.33 -11.16
CA MET A 289 -10.85 7.16 -11.71
C MET A 289 -10.04 6.51 -10.60
N LEU A 290 -10.34 5.27 -10.25
CA LEU A 290 -9.61 4.53 -9.23
C LEU A 290 -8.88 3.35 -9.89
N PHE A 291 -7.57 3.27 -9.71
CA PHE A 291 -6.75 2.18 -10.22
C PHE A 291 -6.07 1.43 -9.08
N SER A 292 -6.13 0.09 -9.15
CA SER A 292 -5.52 -0.81 -8.18
C SER A 292 -4.95 -2.04 -8.87
N ALA A 293 -3.92 -2.65 -8.29
CA ALA A 293 -3.42 -3.93 -8.78
C ALA A 293 -4.19 -5.11 -8.14
N THR A 294 -4.75 -4.92 -6.94
CA THR A 294 -5.45 -5.96 -6.20
C THR A 294 -6.76 -5.42 -5.63
N PRO A 295 -7.91 -5.94 -6.07
CA PRO A 295 -9.18 -5.62 -5.44
C PRO A 295 -9.18 -6.19 -4.01
N THR A 296 -9.50 -5.35 -3.03
CA THR A 296 -9.61 -5.72 -1.61
C THR A 296 -10.84 -5.05 -1.03
N ARG A 297 -11.41 -5.61 0.06
CA ARG A 297 -12.54 -4.97 0.76
C ARG A 297 -12.27 -3.49 1.09
N LYS A 298 -11.05 -3.17 1.50
CA LYS A 298 -10.67 -1.76 1.75
C LYS A 298 -10.65 -0.89 0.49
N THR A 299 -10.23 -1.43 -0.66
CA THR A 299 -10.30 -0.69 -1.93
C THR A 299 -11.72 -0.51 -2.40
N GLU A 300 -12.61 -1.46 -2.14
CA GLU A 300 -14.05 -1.35 -2.38
C GLU A 300 -14.69 -0.27 -1.49
N ASP A 301 -14.34 -0.24 -0.18
CA ASP A 301 -14.80 0.81 0.73
C ASP A 301 -14.33 2.21 0.27
N LEU A 302 -13.09 2.34 -0.21
CA LEU A 302 -12.59 3.59 -0.79
C LEU A 302 -13.34 3.93 -2.09
N ALA A 303 -13.62 2.94 -2.94
CA ALA A 303 -14.41 3.12 -4.16
C ALA A 303 -15.81 3.64 -3.84
N ARG A 304 -16.51 3.05 -2.85
CA ARG A 304 -17.86 3.49 -2.41
C ARG A 304 -17.94 4.95 -1.99
N ILE A 305 -16.88 5.50 -1.37
CA ILE A 305 -16.87 6.90 -0.92
C ILE A 305 -16.34 7.87 -1.97
N SER A 306 -15.59 7.39 -2.97
CA SER A 306 -14.91 8.25 -3.97
C SER A 306 -15.61 8.28 -5.32
N LEU A 307 -16.22 7.18 -5.75
CA LEU A 307 -16.89 7.01 -7.03
C LEU A 307 -18.39 7.32 -6.92
N LYS A 308 -19.02 7.65 -8.04
CA LYS A 308 -20.48 7.75 -8.17
C LYS A 308 -21.11 6.35 -8.04
N LYS A 309 -22.43 6.29 -7.91
CA LYS A 309 -23.17 5.02 -7.98
C LYS A 309 -22.89 4.35 -9.34
N GLU A 310 -22.70 3.02 -9.32
CA GLU A 310 -22.47 2.19 -10.50
C GLU A 310 -21.23 2.59 -11.33
N PRO A 311 -20.02 2.57 -10.74
CA PRO A 311 -18.81 2.80 -11.52
C PRO A 311 -18.55 1.62 -12.46
N LEU A 312 -17.99 1.92 -13.65
CA LEU A 312 -17.55 0.87 -14.55
C LEU A 312 -16.36 0.13 -13.96
N TYR A 313 -16.45 -1.21 -13.89
CA TYR A 313 -15.32 -2.05 -13.53
C TYR A 313 -14.60 -2.57 -14.78
N VAL A 314 -13.29 -2.34 -14.87
CA VAL A 314 -12.43 -2.85 -15.94
C VAL A 314 -11.30 -3.67 -15.36
N GLY A 315 -11.44 -5.00 -15.40
CA GLY A 315 -10.40 -5.98 -15.04
C GLY A 315 -9.65 -6.49 -16.28
N VAL A 316 -8.33 -6.53 -16.21
CA VAL A 316 -7.49 -7.06 -17.31
C VAL A 316 -6.96 -8.45 -16.98
N ASP A 317 -6.69 -8.71 -15.71
CA ASP A 317 -6.01 -9.92 -15.26
C ASP A 317 -6.90 -10.88 -14.44
N ASP A 318 -8.21 -10.59 -14.30
CA ASP A 318 -9.13 -11.32 -13.41
C ASP A 318 -9.27 -12.80 -13.81
N GLN A 319 -9.21 -13.10 -15.11
CA GLN A 319 -9.35 -14.47 -15.63
C GLN A 319 -8.02 -15.23 -15.70
N LYS A 320 -6.88 -14.57 -15.44
CA LYS A 320 -5.58 -15.25 -15.53
C LYS A 320 -5.38 -16.23 -14.37
N GLN A 321 -4.93 -17.44 -14.71
CA GLN A 321 -4.62 -18.48 -13.73
C GLN A 321 -3.36 -18.19 -12.91
N VAL A 322 -2.44 -17.36 -13.43
CA VAL A 322 -1.17 -17.01 -12.81
C VAL A 322 -1.12 -15.50 -12.55
N ALA A 323 -0.78 -15.12 -11.32
CA ALA A 323 -0.72 -13.72 -10.91
C ALA A 323 0.54 -12.98 -11.39
N THR A 324 1.55 -13.67 -11.87
CA THR A 324 2.83 -13.11 -12.35
C THR A 324 2.91 -13.09 -13.87
N VAL A 325 3.85 -12.29 -14.40
CA VAL A 325 4.00 -12.05 -15.85
C VAL A 325 4.61 -13.28 -16.54
N GLU A 326 4.19 -13.58 -17.77
CA GLU A 326 4.86 -14.55 -18.64
C GLU A 326 6.32 -14.13 -18.88
N GLY A 327 7.26 -15.10 -18.92
CA GLY A 327 8.70 -14.83 -19.04
C GLY A 327 9.41 -14.53 -17.70
N LEU A 328 8.70 -14.55 -16.56
CA LEU A 328 9.30 -14.45 -15.24
C LEU A 328 9.68 -15.84 -14.71
N GLU A 329 10.96 -16.12 -14.63
CA GLU A 329 11.49 -17.30 -13.93
C GLU A 329 11.61 -16.96 -12.44
N GLN A 330 10.90 -17.70 -11.58
CA GLN A 330 10.83 -17.39 -10.15
C GLN A 330 10.99 -18.64 -9.29
N GLY A 331 11.79 -18.48 -8.25
CA GLY A 331 12.06 -19.57 -7.34
C GLY A 331 12.46 -19.10 -5.96
N TYR A 332 12.61 -20.09 -5.07
CA TYR A 332 13.06 -19.89 -3.71
C TYR A 332 14.28 -20.76 -3.40
N VAL A 333 15.01 -20.35 -2.38
CA VAL A 333 16.10 -21.11 -1.80
C VAL A 333 15.89 -21.27 -0.31
N LEU A 334 16.02 -22.51 0.18
CA LEU A 334 16.07 -22.78 1.62
C LEU A 334 17.50 -22.56 2.10
N CYS A 335 17.66 -21.65 3.06
CA CYS A 335 18.96 -21.23 3.55
C CYS A 335 18.95 -21.07 5.06
N GLU A 336 19.86 -21.71 5.77
CA GLU A 336 20.06 -21.51 7.20
C GLU A 336 20.39 -20.04 7.50
N PRO A 337 19.92 -19.50 8.66
CA PRO A 337 20.09 -18.08 8.97
C PRO A 337 21.54 -17.58 8.96
N ASP A 338 22.51 -18.41 9.35
CA ASP A 338 23.94 -18.07 9.36
C ASP A 338 24.58 -18.05 7.96
N LYS A 339 23.99 -18.72 6.98
CA LYS A 339 24.50 -18.82 5.60
C LYS A 339 23.88 -17.80 4.65
N ARG A 340 22.84 -17.08 5.09
CA ARG A 340 22.10 -16.14 4.22
C ARG A 340 22.99 -15.09 3.58
N PHE A 341 23.84 -14.41 4.37
CA PHE A 341 24.71 -13.38 3.83
C PHE A 341 25.78 -13.95 2.89
N LEU A 342 26.35 -15.11 3.19
CA LEU A 342 27.34 -15.78 2.36
C LEU A 342 26.77 -16.09 0.97
N LEU A 343 25.53 -16.59 0.94
CA LEU A 343 24.83 -16.89 -0.30
C LEU A 343 24.53 -15.60 -1.09
N LEU A 344 24.00 -14.57 -0.43
CA LEU A 344 23.74 -13.28 -1.05
C LEU A 344 25.01 -12.67 -1.65
N PHE A 345 26.09 -12.61 -0.86
CA PHE A 345 27.38 -12.07 -1.31
C PHE A 345 27.90 -12.83 -2.53
N THR A 346 27.87 -14.18 -2.48
CA THR A 346 28.33 -15.01 -3.60
C THR A 346 27.49 -14.78 -4.86
N PHE A 347 26.17 -14.67 -4.70
CA PHE A 347 25.24 -14.40 -5.79
C PHE A 347 25.52 -13.03 -6.43
N LEU A 348 25.63 -11.98 -5.62
CA LEU A 348 25.89 -10.61 -6.10
C LEU A 348 27.25 -10.50 -6.78
N LYS A 349 28.30 -11.14 -6.22
CA LYS A 349 29.63 -11.15 -6.81
C LYS A 349 29.65 -11.80 -8.18
N LYS A 350 28.92 -12.92 -8.38
CA LYS A 350 28.79 -13.61 -9.67
C LYS A 350 28.02 -12.80 -10.70
N ASN A 351 27.03 -12.04 -10.27
CA ASN A 351 26.10 -11.32 -11.12
C ASN A 351 26.34 -9.80 -11.16
N LYS A 352 27.56 -9.32 -10.82
CA LYS A 352 27.88 -7.88 -10.72
C LYS A 352 27.65 -7.07 -12.01
N LYS A 353 27.59 -7.74 -13.18
CA LYS A 353 27.31 -7.12 -14.48
C LYS A 353 25.82 -7.05 -14.83
N ARG A 354 24.96 -7.53 -13.94
CA ARG A 354 23.50 -7.54 -14.09
C ARG A 354 22.87 -6.39 -13.30
N LYS A 355 21.66 -6.03 -13.67
CA LYS A 355 20.83 -5.05 -12.94
C LYS A 355 19.98 -5.78 -11.91
N ILE A 356 20.30 -5.61 -10.63
CA ILE A 356 19.74 -6.42 -9.53
C ILE A 356 19.10 -5.52 -8.50
N MET A 357 17.88 -5.87 -8.06
CA MET A 357 17.24 -5.28 -6.88
C MET A 357 17.20 -6.31 -5.74
N VAL A 358 17.63 -5.91 -4.55
CA VAL A 358 17.60 -6.74 -3.34
C VAL A 358 16.67 -6.11 -2.31
N PHE A 359 15.63 -6.84 -1.94
CA PHE A 359 14.64 -6.40 -0.97
C PHE A 359 14.97 -6.90 0.44
N LEU A 360 15.00 -5.97 1.40
CA LEU A 360 15.20 -6.22 2.81
C LEU A 360 14.04 -5.63 3.62
N SER A 361 13.76 -6.23 4.77
CA SER A 361 12.62 -5.86 5.63
C SER A 361 12.81 -4.54 6.41
N SER A 362 14.05 -4.07 6.62
CA SER A 362 14.30 -2.90 7.46
C SER A 362 15.25 -1.88 6.86
N CYS A 363 14.99 -0.60 7.12
CA CYS A 363 15.85 0.51 6.68
C CYS A 363 17.29 0.40 7.23
N MET A 364 17.44 -0.13 8.44
CA MET A 364 18.77 -0.24 9.09
C MET A 364 19.55 -1.43 8.53
N ALA A 365 18.88 -2.54 8.16
CA ALA A 365 19.53 -3.64 7.45
C ALA A 365 20.00 -3.21 6.05
N VAL A 366 19.16 -2.46 5.30
CA VAL A 366 19.57 -1.88 4.01
C VAL A 366 20.81 -1.00 4.16
N ARG A 367 20.83 -0.13 5.18
CA ARG A 367 21.96 0.74 5.47
C ARG A 367 23.23 -0.07 5.78
N PHE A 368 23.13 -1.02 6.72
CA PHE A 368 24.26 -1.86 7.12
C PHE A 368 24.85 -2.63 5.94
N TYR A 369 24.01 -3.42 5.23
CA TYR A 369 24.54 -4.21 4.10
C TYR A 369 25.05 -3.35 2.96
N SER A 370 24.48 -2.16 2.73
CA SER A 370 25.01 -1.21 1.74
C SER A 370 26.39 -0.70 2.15
N GLU A 371 26.60 -0.32 3.40
CA GLU A 371 27.88 0.13 3.92
C GLU A 371 28.92 -0.99 3.92
N LEU A 372 28.53 -2.20 4.34
CA LEU A 372 29.39 -3.38 4.34
C LEU A 372 29.84 -3.76 2.92
N LEU A 373 28.90 -3.90 1.98
CA LEU A 373 29.23 -4.33 0.61
C LEU A 373 30.11 -3.32 -0.12
N ASN A 374 29.84 -2.02 0.04
CA ASN A 374 30.71 -0.98 -0.50
C ASN A 374 32.10 -0.98 0.15
N TYR A 375 32.20 -1.29 1.44
CA TYR A 375 33.48 -1.39 2.15
C TYR A 375 34.35 -2.56 1.64
N ILE A 376 33.74 -3.66 1.19
CA ILE A 376 34.41 -4.85 0.68
C ILE A 376 34.47 -4.90 -0.86
N ASP A 377 34.51 -3.75 -1.51
CA ASP A 377 34.67 -3.55 -2.96
C ASP A 377 33.58 -4.23 -3.83
N LEU A 378 32.39 -4.35 -3.31
CA LEU A 378 31.20 -4.71 -4.08
C LEU A 378 30.25 -3.50 -4.12
N PRO A 379 30.35 -2.63 -5.14
CA PRO A 379 29.61 -1.38 -5.17
C PRO A 379 28.11 -1.61 -5.28
N VAL A 380 27.35 -1.03 -4.35
CA VAL A 380 25.91 -1.08 -4.31
C VAL A 380 25.28 0.28 -4.02
N MET A 381 24.14 0.53 -4.59
CA MET A 381 23.27 1.66 -4.27
C MET A 381 22.24 1.24 -3.20
N CYS A 382 21.65 2.22 -2.48
CA CYS A 382 20.58 1.89 -1.53
C CYS A 382 19.47 2.93 -1.50
N ILE A 383 18.21 2.43 -1.32
CA ILE A 383 17.01 3.25 -1.15
C ILE A 383 16.19 2.73 0.03
N HIS A 384 15.94 3.60 1.02
CA HIS A 384 15.08 3.28 2.17
C HIS A 384 14.40 4.52 2.77
N GLY A 385 13.32 4.33 3.53
CA GLY A 385 12.46 5.39 4.02
C GLY A 385 13.10 6.43 4.95
N LYS A 386 14.22 6.08 5.62
CA LYS A 386 14.95 7.02 6.51
C LYS A 386 15.93 7.95 5.80
N GLN A 387 16.14 7.79 4.49
CA GLN A 387 17.01 8.70 3.71
C GLN A 387 16.29 10.02 3.40
N LYS A 388 17.08 11.11 3.22
CA LYS A 388 16.57 12.37 2.69
C LYS A 388 15.99 12.17 1.29
N GLN A 389 14.88 12.84 0.98
CA GLN A 389 14.18 12.67 -0.30
C GLN A 389 15.08 12.97 -1.51
N THR A 390 15.88 14.01 -1.45
CA THR A 390 16.84 14.38 -2.50
C THR A 390 17.80 13.22 -2.85
N LYS A 391 18.37 12.56 -1.81
CA LYS A 391 19.26 11.40 -2.02
C LYS A 391 18.49 10.21 -2.61
N ARG A 392 17.25 9.95 -2.15
CA ARG A 392 16.42 8.87 -2.69
C ARG A 392 16.14 9.09 -4.17
N THR A 393 15.71 10.29 -4.54
CA THR A 393 15.44 10.69 -5.92
C THR A 393 16.68 10.54 -6.80
N GLN A 394 17.81 11.06 -6.35
CA GLN A 394 19.07 10.95 -7.09
C GLN A 394 19.49 9.50 -7.31
N THR A 395 19.47 8.68 -6.25
CA THR A 395 19.83 7.25 -6.34
C THR A 395 18.86 6.49 -7.25
N PHE A 396 17.57 6.82 -7.19
CA PHE A 396 16.56 6.21 -8.06
C PHE A 396 16.86 6.47 -9.54
N PHE A 397 17.04 7.72 -9.96
CA PHE A 397 17.35 8.04 -11.34
C PHE A 397 18.71 7.50 -11.78
N GLN A 398 19.70 7.51 -10.89
CA GLN A 398 20.99 6.88 -11.16
C GLN A 398 20.85 5.39 -11.48
N PHE A 399 20.03 4.66 -10.69
CA PHE A 399 19.80 3.25 -10.94
C PHE A 399 18.94 3.00 -12.19
N CYS A 400 17.93 3.85 -12.47
CA CYS A 400 17.15 3.74 -13.70
C CYS A 400 18.01 3.86 -14.96
N ASN A 401 18.92 4.83 -14.98
CA ASN A 401 19.77 5.13 -16.15
C ASN A 401 20.98 4.19 -16.27
N ALA A 402 21.27 3.39 -15.24
CA ALA A 402 22.38 2.44 -15.29
C ALA A 402 22.00 1.19 -16.08
N GLU A 403 22.89 0.69 -16.92
CA GLU A 403 22.74 -0.59 -17.63
C GLU A 403 22.90 -1.79 -16.68
N SER A 404 23.76 -1.67 -15.68
CA SER A 404 24.00 -2.68 -14.64
C SER A 404 24.17 -2.03 -13.28
N GLY A 405 23.97 -2.81 -12.21
CA GLY A 405 24.17 -2.33 -10.85
C GLY A 405 23.29 -3.05 -9.83
N ILE A 406 23.63 -2.88 -8.58
CA ILE A 406 22.95 -3.53 -7.46
C ILE A 406 22.27 -2.47 -6.60
N LEU A 407 20.95 -2.57 -6.41
CA LEU A 407 20.18 -1.70 -5.54
C LEU A 407 19.65 -2.49 -4.33
N LEU A 408 20.10 -2.15 -3.13
CA LEU A 408 19.50 -2.64 -1.88
C LEU A 408 18.36 -1.71 -1.47
N CYS A 409 17.17 -2.25 -1.20
CA CYS A 409 16.02 -1.41 -0.88
C CYS A 409 15.04 -2.07 0.08
N THR A 410 14.17 -1.24 0.66
CA THR A 410 12.93 -1.70 1.33
C THR A 410 11.76 -1.59 0.35
N ASP A 411 10.57 -2.03 0.76
CA ASP A 411 9.33 -1.97 -0.05
C ASP A 411 8.94 -0.55 -0.52
N VAL A 412 9.65 0.47 -0.07
CA VAL A 412 9.56 1.83 -0.63
C VAL A 412 9.84 1.84 -2.15
N ALA A 413 10.68 0.90 -2.64
CA ALA A 413 10.98 0.76 -4.07
C ALA A 413 10.22 -0.40 -4.75
N ALA A 414 9.31 -1.08 -4.02
CA ALA A 414 8.64 -2.27 -4.52
C ALA A 414 7.45 -1.98 -5.44
N ARG A 415 6.79 -0.84 -5.28
CA ARG A 415 5.53 -0.54 -5.98
C ARG A 415 5.61 0.76 -6.76
N GLY A 416 4.90 0.82 -7.87
CA GLY A 416 4.67 2.01 -8.67
C GLY A 416 5.88 2.55 -9.43
N LEU A 417 7.08 2.07 -9.16
CA LEU A 417 8.27 2.55 -9.84
C LEU A 417 8.50 1.81 -11.15
N ASP A 418 8.66 2.53 -12.23
CA ASP A 418 9.12 1.99 -13.49
C ASP A 418 10.64 2.04 -13.54
N ILE A 419 11.25 0.88 -13.30
CA ILE A 419 12.70 0.70 -13.37
C ILE A 419 12.96 -0.19 -14.58
N PRO A 420 13.55 0.34 -15.64
CA PRO A 420 13.74 -0.42 -16.87
C PRO A 420 14.80 -1.53 -16.69
N GLN A 421 14.60 -2.64 -17.37
CA GLN A 421 15.59 -3.71 -17.58
C GLN A 421 16.20 -4.32 -16.30
N VAL A 422 15.41 -4.55 -15.26
CA VAL A 422 15.89 -5.27 -14.08
C VAL A 422 15.97 -6.77 -14.40
N ASP A 423 17.17 -7.36 -14.30
CA ASP A 423 17.41 -8.77 -14.58
C ASP A 423 16.98 -9.67 -13.41
N TRP A 424 17.28 -9.26 -12.17
CA TRP A 424 17.04 -10.04 -10.97
C TRP A 424 16.33 -9.27 -9.88
N ILE A 425 15.30 -9.88 -9.32
CA ILE A 425 14.68 -9.46 -8.06
C ILE A 425 15.06 -10.48 -6.98
N VAL A 426 15.89 -10.07 -6.04
CA VAL A 426 16.28 -10.88 -4.90
C VAL A 426 15.51 -10.42 -3.67
N GLN A 427 14.67 -11.28 -3.12
CA GLN A 427 13.95 -11.03 -1.87
C GLN A 427 14.75 -11.69 -0.75
N TYR A 428 15.71 -10.94 -0.19
CA TYR A 428 16.56 -11.41 0.88
C TYR A 428 15.77 -11.62 2.18
N ASP A 429 14.80 -10.77 2.43
CA ASP A 429 13.79 -10.98 3.47
C ASP A 429 12.42 -11.20 2.80
N PRO A 430 11.66 -12.22 3.26
CA PRO A 430 10.31 -12.47 2.77
C PRO A 430 9.41 -11.24 2.93
N PRO A 431 8.45 -11.02 2.01
CA PRO A 431 7.47 -9.96 2.14
C PRO A 431 6.40 -10.30 3.19
N ASP A 432 5.83 -9.28 3.82
CA ASP A 432 4.77 -9.42 4.84
C ASP A 432 3.47 -10.05 4.30
N ASP A 433 3.26 -9.98 2.98
CA ASP A 433 2.02 -10.39 2.31
C ASP A 433 2.36 -10.93 0.90
N PRO A 434 1.70 -12.00 0.41
CA PRO A 434 1.89 -12.50 -0.96
C PRO A 434 1.67 -11.44 -2.05
N ARG A 435 0.80 -10.46 -1.82
CA ARG A 435 0.61 -9.33 -2.74
C ARG A 435 1.87 -8.48 -2.86
N GLU A 436 2.59 -8.28 -1.76
CA GLU A 436 3.87 -7.58 -1.78
C GLU A 436 4.92 -8.35 -2.61
N TYR A 437 4.90 -9.70 -2.54
CA TYR A 437 5.71 -10.54 -3.43
C TYR A 437 5.46 -10.19 -4.89
N ILE A 438 4.20 -10.18 -5.32
CA ILE A 438 3.81 -9.86 -6.71
C ILE A 438 4.29 -8.47 -7.12
N HIS A 439 4.16 -7.48 -6.24
CA HIS A 439 4.64 -6.11 -6.51
C HIS A 439 6.16 -6.01 -6.61
N ARG A 440 6.91 -6.78 -5.80
CA ARG A 440 8.37 -6.85 -5.87
C ARG A 440 8.82 -7.47 -7.18
N VAL A 441 8.30 -8.65 -7.53
CA VAL A 441 8.68 -9.33 -8.77
C VAL A 441 8.20 -8.62 -10.02
N GLY A 442 7.12 -7.86 -9.95
CA GLY A 442 6.64 -7.00 -11.03
C GLY A 442 7.60 -5.83 -11.38
N ARG A 443 8.82 -5.78 -10.85
CA ARG A 443 9.89 -4.85 -11.27
C ARG A 443 10.75 -5.42 -12.39
N THR A 444 10.66 -6.70 -12.68
CA THR A 444 11.36 -7.38 -13.80
C THR A 444 10.36 -7.95 -14.81
N ALA A 445 10.84 -8.49 -15.92
CA ALA A 445 10.05 -9.05 -17.03
C ALA A 445 8.97 -8.07 -17.55
N ARG A 446 9.33 -6.81 -17.81
CA ARG A 446 8.43 -5.76 -18.30
C ARG A 446 8.54 -5.58 -19.80
N GLY A 447 7.39 -5.51 -20.46
CA GLY A 447 7.28 -5.44 -21.92
C GLY A 447 7.06 -6.81 -22.56
N GLU A 448 6.57 -6.81 -23.79
CA GLU A 448 6.33 -8.05 -24.55
C GLU A 448 7.64 -8.79 -24.80
N GLY A 449 7.67 -10.11 -24.52
CA GLY A 449 8.84 -10.97 -24.72
C GLY A 449 9.99 -10.77 -23.72
N SER A 450 9.85 -9.86 -22.74
CA SER A 450 10.90 -9.62 -21.74
C SER A 450 11.04 -10.79 -20.78
N LYS A 451 12.29 -11.17 -20.49
CA LYS A 451 12.62 -12.20 -19.49
C LYS A 451 13.10 -11.55 -18.20
N GLY A 452 12.81 -12.18 -17.07
CA GLY A 452 13.25 -11.71 -15.77
C GLY A 452 13.35 -12.84 -14.76
N ASN A 453 14.07 -12.60 -13.66
CA ASN A 453 14.32 -13.63 -12.65
C ASN A 453 13.97 -13.12 -11.26
N ALA A 454 13.40 -13.98 -10.42
CA ALA A 454 13.11 -13.70 -9.03
C ALA A 454 13.62 -14.81 -8.10
N LEU A 455 14.31 -14.43 -7.04
CA LEU A 455 14.85 -15.35 -6.04
C LEU A 455 14.35 -14.94 -4.65
N LEU A 456 13.64 -15.86 -3.97
CA LEU A 456 13.16 -15.68 -2.60
C LEU A 456 14.02 -16.50 -1.64
N PHE A 457 14.60 -15.85 -0.63
CA PHE A 457 15.27 -16.51 0.48
C PHE A 457 14.27 -16.88 1.56
N LEU A 458 14.28 -18.14 1.99
CA LEU A 458 13.48 -18.63 3.11
C LEU A 458 14.39 -19.41 4.08
N ASN A 459 14.17 -19.21 5.38
CA ASN A 459 14.70 -20.13 6.39
C ASN A 459 13.89 -21.45 6.31
N PRO A 460 14.45 -22.60 6.71
CA PRO A 460 13.73 -23.88 6.65
C PRO A 460 12.37 -23.85 7.36
N GLN A 461 12.24 -23.13 8.46
CA GLN A 461 11.01 -22.98 9.23
C GLN A 461 9.95 -22.10 8.54
N GLU A 462 10.33 -21.32 7.51
CA GLU A 462 9.45 -20.40 6.80
C GLU A 462 8.83 -21.02 5.53
N ILE A 463 9.11 -22.28 5.23
CA ILE A 463 8.64 -23.00 4.02
C ILE A 463 7.12 -22.94 3.88
N ALA A 464 6.38 -22.88 4.98
CA ALA A 464 4.93 -22.77 4.97
C ALA A 464 4.42 -21.49 4.28
N PHE A 465 5.27 -20.47 4.08
CA PHE A 465 4.93 -19.26 3.32
C PHE A 465 4.60 -19.55 1.86
N LEU A 466 5.18 -20.62 1.28
CA LEU A 466 4.88 -21.05 -0.10
C LEU A 466 3.40 -21.40 -0.30
N ARG A 467 2.70 -21.86 0.75
CA ARG A 467 1.26 -22.12 0.69
C ARG A 467 0.49 -20.83 0.41
N TYR A 468 0.86 -19.73 1.08
CA TYR A 468 0.22 -18.43 0.87
C TYR A 468 0.52 -17.86 -0.52
N LEU A 469 1.72 -18.09 -1.06
CA LEU A 469 2.06 -17.72 -2.44
C LEU A 469 1.19 -18.50 -3.44
N ARG A 470 1.00 -19.82 -3.25
CA ARG A 470 0.11 -20.62 -4.11
C ARG A 470 -1.34 -20.14 -4.05
N MET A 471 -1.85 -19.81 -2.86
CA MET A 471 -3.20 -19.23 -2.72
C MET A 471 -3.35 -17.90 -3.47
N ALA A 472 -2.28 -17.14 -3.58
CA ALA A 472 -2.21 -15.91 -4.38
C ALA A 472 -1.91 -16.16 -5.87
N LYS A 473 -2.04 -17.39 -6.35
CA LYS A 473 -1.77 -17.85 -7.75
C LYS A 473 -0.31 -17.58 -8.19
N VAL A 474 0.64 -17.61 -7.25
CA VAL A 474 2.07 -17.48 -7.52
C VAL A 474 2.71 -18.87 -7.42
N GLN A 475 3.35 -19.31 -8.51
CA GLN A 475 4.10 -20.56 -8.56
C GLN A 475 5.59 -20.25 -8.48
N VAL A 476 6.29 -20.86 -7.52
CA VAL A 476 7.73 -20.71 -7.33
C VAL A 476 8.37 -22.10 -7.25
N ASN A 477 9.50 -22.26 -7.94
CA ASN A 477 10.27 -23.50 -7.96
C ASN A 477 11.44 -23.43 -6.99
N GLU A 478 11.90 -24.55 -6.49
CA GLU A 478 13.10 -24.58 -5.66
C GLU A 478 14.35 -24.44 -6.52
N PHE A 479 15.17 -23.42 -6.22
CA PHE A 479 16.48 -23.26 -6.84
C PHE A 479 17.53 -24.01 -6.02
N GLN A 480 18.14 -25.01 -6.64
CA GLN A 480 19.21 -25.77 -6.02
C GLN A 480 20.55 -25.02 -6.13
N PHE A 481 21.14 -24.74 -5.00
CA PHE A 481 22.48 -24.14 -4.93
C PHE A 481 23.52 -25.20 -4.54
N GLN A 482 24.65 -25.18 -5.26
CA GLN A 482 25.81 -25.98 -4.85
C GLN A 482 26.53 -25.26 -3.70
N TRP A 483 26.27 -25.66 -2.48
CA TRP A 483 26.86 -25.05 -1.28
C TRP A 483 28.38 -25.04 -1.26
N SER A 484 29.03 -26.02 -1.92
CA SER A 484 30.48 -26.06 -2.12
C SER A 484 31.04 -24.86 -2.89
N LYS A 485 30.22 -24.20 -3.71
CA LYS A 485 30.59 -23.01 -4.50
C LYS A 485 30.27 -21.70 -3.80
N VAL A 486 29.69 -21.72 -2.61
CA VAL A 486 29.42 -20.53 -1.79
C VAL A 486 30.71 -20.08 -1.10
N SER A 487 31.07 -18.83 -1.30
CA SER A 487 32.29 -18.26 -0.69
C SER A 487 32.21 -18.25 0.84
N ASN A 488 33.11 -18.96 1.50
CA ASN A 488 33.19 -18.93 2.96
C ASN A 488 33.99 -17.71 3.44
N ILE A 489 33.29 -16.60 3.60
CA ILE A 489 33.87 -15.33 4.09
C ILE A 489 33.49 -15.04 5.55
N GLN A 490 32.90 -15.99 6.26
CA GLN A 490 32.40 -15.79 7.62
C GLN A 490 33.49 -15.31 8.60
N PRO A 491 34.69 -15.93 8.67
CA PRO A 491 35.75 -15.47 9.59
C PRO A 491 36.21 -14.03 9.29
N GLN A 492 36.30 -13.68 7.99
CA GLN A 492 36.68 -12.32 7.57
C GLN A 492 35.60 -11.30 7.94
N LEU A 493 34.32 -11.67 7.79
CA LEU A 493 33.18 -10.84 8.16
C LEU A 493 33.18 -10.56 9.67
N GLU A 494 33.31 -11.60 10.50
CA GLU A 494 33.36 -11.46 11.96
C GLU A 494 34.55 -10.61 12.42
N LYS A 495 35.73 -10.83 11.85
CA LYS A 495 36.92 -10.04 12.12
C LYS A 495 36.74 -8.57 11.71
N LEU A 496 36.09 -8.31 10.57
CA LEU A 496 35.81 -6.95 10.11
C LEU A 496 34.85 -6.23 11.04
N ILE A 497 33.72 -6.87 11.37
CA ILE A 497 32.69 -6.27 12.25
C ILE A 497 33.24 -6.06 13.67
N SER A 498 34.10 -6.95 14.19
CA SER A 498 34.72 -6.76 15.51
C SER A 498 35.72 -5.61 15.57
N LYS A 499 36.43 -5.33 14.47
CA LYS A 499 37.49 -4.31 14.43
C LYS A 499 37.01 -2.91 14.00
N ASN A 500 35.99 -2.83 13.14
CA ASN A 500 35.50 -1.57 12.62
C ASN A 500 34.33 -1.06 13.45
N PHE A 501 34.56 -0.07 14.31
CA PHE A 501 33.54 0.51 15.19
C PHE A 501 32.29 0.98 14.46
N TYR A 502 32.45 1.61 13.30
CA TYR A 502 31.32 2.14 12.51
C TYR A 502 30.46 1.01 11.95
N LEU A 503 31.09 0.02 11.29
CA LEU A 503 30.39 -1.16 10.78
C LEU A 503 29.77 -1.98 11.91
N HIS A 504 30.43 -2.11 13.05
CA HIS A 504 29.89 -2.79 14.23
C HIS A 504 28.59 -2.13 14.71
N LYS A 505 28.58 -0.79 14.84
CA LYS A 505 27.39 -0.05 15.26
C LYS A 505 26.25 -0.20 14.27
N THR A 506 26.49 -0.05 12.97
CA THR A 506 25.47 -0.20 11.94
C THR A 506 24.98 -1.64 11.80
N ALA A 507 25.86 -2.64 11.99
CA ALA A 507 25.48 -4.05 12.08
C ALA A 507 24.53 -4.31 13.26
N GLN A 508 24.84 -3.76 14.43
CA GLN A 508 24.00 -3.89 15.62
C GLN A 508 22.60 -3.26 15.41
N GLU A 509 22.54 -2.06 14.82
CA GLU A 509 21.28 -1.41 14.48
C GLU A 509 20.51 -2.20 13.42
N GLY A 510 21.20 -2.74 12.41
CA GLY A 510 20.64 -3.57 11.34
C GLY A 510 20.04 -4.86 11.89
N PHE A 511 20.78 -5.57 12.73
CA PHE A 511 20.33 -6.80 13.37
C PHE A 511 19.10 -6.58 14.26
N LYS A 512 19.15 -5.59 15.16
CA LYS A 512 18.00 -5.24 16.01
C LYS A 512 16.76 -4.89 15.19
N ALA A 513 16.94 -4.18 14.07
CA ALA A 513 15.84 -3.79 13.19
C ALA A 513 15.28 -4.99 12.40
N TYR A 514 16.13 -5.93 11.97
CA TYR A 514 15.74 -7.19 11.34
C TYR A 514 14.86 -8.03 12.30
N ILE A 515 15.32 -8.27 13.52
CA ILE A 515 14.55 -9.04 14.52
C ILE A 515 13.19 -8.39 14.81
N ARG A 516 13.14 -7.05 14.93
CA ARG A 516 11.87 -6.32 15.12
C ARG A 516 10.95 -6.42 13.91
N ALA A 517 11.48 -6.32 12.70
CA ALA A 517 10.70 -6.52 11.49
C ALA A 517 10.13 -7.94 11.43
N TYR A 518 10.94 -8.95 11.71
CA TYR A 518 10.51 -10.34 11.79
C TYR A 518 9.40 -10.53 12.83
N ALA A 519 9.56 -9.98 14.03
CA ALA A 519 8.55 -10.01 15.08
C ALA A 519 7.27 -9.25 14.73
N SER A 520 7.29 -8.29 13.79
CA SER A 520 6.13 -7.52 13.34
C SER A 520 5.48 -8.08 12.07
N HIS A 521 6.00 -9.17 11.49
CA HIS A 521 5.48 -9.79 10.29
C HIS A 521 4.00 -10.15 10.42
N LYS A 522 3.20 -9.99 9.34
CA LYS A 522 1.74 -10.25 9.36
C LYS A 522 1.42 -11.71 9.60
N GLN A 523 2.19 -12.64 9.02
CA GLN A 523 1.99 -14.08 9.11
C GLN A 523 2.68 -14.66 10.37
N LYS A 524 2.15 -14.37 11.55
CA LYS A 524 2.71 -14.77 12.86
C LYS A 524 2.86 -16.29 13.03
N ALA A 525 1.99 -17.07 12.42
CA ALA A 525 2.04 -18.53 12.49
C ALA A 525 3.31 -19.11 11.84
N ILE A 526 3.89 -18.41 10.86
CA ILE A 526 5.08 -18.83 10.13
C ILE A 526 6.31 -18.08 10.66
N PHE A 527 6.22 -16.76 10.73
CA PHE A 527 7.31 -15.88 11.16
C PHE A 527 7.21 -15.60 12.66
N ASP A 528 7.43 -16.65 13.44
CA ASP A 528 7.44 -16.62 14.89
C ASP A 528 8.86 -16.35 15.39
N VAL A 529 9.07 -15.17 16.00
CA VAL A 529 10.38 -14.78 16.51
C VAL A 529 10.90 -15.70 17.63
N SER A 530 10.01 -16.40 18.32
CA SER A 530 10.39 -17.35 19.37
C SER A 530 11.07 -18.61 18.82
N LYS A 531 10.77 -18.95 17.53
CA LYS A 531 11.36 -20.09 16.81
C LYS A 531 12.60 -19.70 16.00
N LEU A 532 12.85 -18.40 15.84
CA LEU A 532 13.99 -17.92 15.07
C LEU A 532 15.29 -18.14 15.87
N ASP A 533 16.27 -18.81 15.25
CA ASP A 533 17.62 -18.92 15.82
C ASP A 533 18.32 -17.57 15.73
N ILE A 534 18.26 -16.83 16.86
CA ILE A 534 18.83 -15.49 17.01
C ILE A 534 20.36 -15.53 16.86
N SER A 535 21.03 -16.58 17.38
CA SER A 535 22.48 -16.73 17.30
C SER A 535 22.96 -16.98 15.88
N LYS A 536 22.30 -17.88 15.12
CA LYS A 536 22.58 -18.08 13.70
C LYS A 536 22.27 -16.83 12.88
N SER A 537 21.14 -16.16 13.16
CA SER A 537 20.81 -14.92 12.48
C SER A 537 21.85 -13.81 12.69
N ALA A 538 22.43 -13.70 13.91
CA ALA A 538 23.46 -12.72 14.21
C ALA A 538 24.76 -12.95 13.40
N LYS A 539 25.10 -14.20 13.07
CA LYS A 539 26.26 -14.51 12.22
C LYS A 539 26.14 -13.89 10.82
N SER A 540 24.94 -13.82 10.23
CA SER A 540 24.71 -13.12 8.95
C SER A 540 24.99 -11.61 9.03
N PHE A 541 25.01 -11.04 10.21
CA PHE A 541 25.42 -9.66 10.46
C PHE A 541 26.88 -9.54 10.92
N GLY A 542 27.63 -10.64 10.95
CA GLY A 542 29.04 -10.69 11.34
C GLY A 542 29.28 -10.71 12.85
N PHE A 543 28.29 -11.11 13.65
CA PHE A 543 28.46 -11.24 15.10
C PHE A 543 28.76 -12.70 15.48
N ALA A 544 29.84 -12.92 16.21
CA ALA A 544 30.12 -14.20 16.84
C ALA A 544 29.15 -14.46 18.01
N VAL A 545 28.80 -13.40 18.78
CA VAL A 545 27.81 -13.41 19.86
C VAL A 545 26.70 -12.43 19.52
N ALA A 546 25.44 -12.90 19.60
CA ALA A 546 24.29 -12.09 19.23
C ALA A 546 24.13 -10.86 20.14
N PRO A 547 23.99 -9.64 19.59
CA PRO A 547 23.67 -8.45 20.36
C PRO A 547 22.32 -8.57 21.05
N TYR A 548 22.20 -8.03 22.26
CA TYR A 548 20.94 -7.99 23.00
C TYR A 548 19.85 -7.23 22.22
N VAL A 549 18.68 -7.85 22.09
CA VAL A 549 17.49 -7.27 21.47
C VAL A 549 16.33 -7.29 22.45
N ASP A 550 15.85 -6.12 22.83
CA ASP A 550 14.66 -6.00 23.67
C ASP A 550 13.39 -6.22 22.81
N LEU A 551 12.71 -7.33 23.06
CA LEU A 551 11.45 -7.72 22.41
C LEU A 551 10.22 -7.37 23.25
N SER A 552 10.37 -6.94 24.49
CA SER A 552 9.27 -6.61 25.42
C SER A 552 8.42 -5.46 24.90
N VAL A 553 9.03 -4.50 24.21
CA VAL A 553 8.34 -3.34 23.61
C VAL A 553 7.33 -3.75 22.51
N ILE A 554 7.47 -4.95 21.93
CA ILE A 554 6.56 -5.45 20.87
C ILE A 554 5.30 -6.07 21.48
N LYS A 555 5.40 -6.73 22.64
CA LYS A 555 4.27 -7.34 23.34
C LYS A 555 3.28 -6.29 23.91
N THR A 556 3.77 -5.14 24.38
CA THR A 556 2.94 -4.07 24.95
C THR A 556 2.09 -3.31 23.93
N LYS A 557 2.50 -3.21 22.66
CA LYS A 557 1.69 -2.55 21.62
C LYS A 557 0.50 -3.38 21.13
N SER A 558 0.49 -4.69 21.31
CA SER A 558 -0.63 -5.56 20.95
C SER A 558 -1.71 -5.63 22.05
N GLN A 559 -1.34 -5.36 23.30
CA GLN A 559 -2.28 -5.34 24.44
C GLN A 559 -2.89 -3.97 24.72
N SER A 560 -2.28 -2.86 24.25
CA SER A 560 -2.78 -1.50 24.53
C SER A 560 -3.82 -0.98 23.52
N ARG A 561 -4.28 -1.78 22.56
CA ARG A 561 -5.36 -1.40 21.62
C ARG A 561 -6.76 -1.85 22.04
N SER A 562 -6.91 -2.53 23.17
CA SER A 562 -8.20 -3.03 23.64
C SER A 562 -8.79 -2.33 24.88
N THR A 563 -8.11 -1.33 25.49
CA THR A 563 -8.69 -0.60 26.63
C THR A 563 -8.21 0.85 26.66
N SER A 564 -8.98 1.77 26.10
CA SER A 564 -9.16 3.11 26.68
C SER A 564 -10.32 3.85 26.01
N HIS A 565 -11.52 3.58 26.47
CA HIS A 565 -12.57 4.60 26.52
C HIS A 565 -12.88 4.82 27.99
N GLY A 566 -12.58 6.01 28.48
CA GLY A 566 -13.07 6.44 29.78
C GLY A 566 -12.14 7.36 30.56
N GLY A 567 -12.34 8.67 30.44
CA GLY A 567 -12.40 9.55 31.58
C GLY A 567 -11.12 10.12 32.16
N GLY A 568 -11.01 11.45 32.17
CA GLY A 568 -10.29 12.13 33.21
C GLY A 568 -9.29 13.21 32.79
N TYR A 569 -9.80 14.41 32.48
CA TYR A 569 -9.01 15.64 32.59
C TYR A 569 -8.37 15.74 33.97
N LYS A 570 -7.07 15.66 34.09
CA LYS A 570 -6.32 16.21 35.24
C LYS A 570 -5.05 16.92 34.76
N ASN A 571 -5.07 18.22 34.94
CA ASN A 571 -3.98 19.20 35.13
C ASN A 571 -2.54 18.69 35.04
N THR A 572 -1.87 18.99 33.96
CA THR A 572 -0.41 19.05 33.85
C THR A 572 0.06 20.49 33.60
N LYS A 573 -0.19 21.33 34.58
CA LYS A 573 0.39 22.68 34.67
C LYS A 573 1.23 22.78 35.93
N GLN A 574 2.32 21.99 36.06
CA GLN A 574 3.33 22.23 37.11
C GLN A 574 4.56 21.33 36.93
N LEU A 575 5.28 21.44 35.82
CA LEU A 575 6.64 20.83 35.70
C LEU A 575 7.46 21.45 34.54
N LYS A 576 7.33 22.77 34.35
CA LYS A 576 8.19 23.56 33.46
C LYS A 576 8.66 24.86 34.09
N LYS A 577 9.17 24.82 35.33
CA LYS A 577 9.83 25.98 35.96
C LYS A 577 10.97 25.53 36.89
N SER A 578 12.01 24.84 36.38
CA SER A 578 13.26 24.71 37.14
C SER A 578 14.49 24.28 36.32
N ARG A 579 14.60 24.73 35.06
CA ARG A 579 15.86 24.62 34.30
C ARG A 579 16.06 25.83 33.37
N MET A 580 16.01 27.03 33.90
CA MET A 580 16.60 28.23 33.34
C MET A 580 17.12 29.05 34.49
N PHE A 581 18.39 29.28 34.53
CA PHE A 581 19.26 30.07 35.40
C PHE A 581 20.33 29.25 36.07
N LYS A 582 21.42 29.01 35.34
CA LYS A 582 22.79 28.95 35.83
C LYS A 582 23.71 28.98 34.62
N ASN A 583 24.13 30.17 34.24
CA ASN A 583 25.50 30.51 33.80
C ASN A 583 25.46 31.94 33.22
N VAL A 584 25.50 32.90 34.15
CA VAL A 584 26.06 34.22 33.88
C VAL A 584 27.01 34.47 35.04
N GLY A 585 28.29 34.59 34.76
CA GLY A 585 29.24 35.12 35.72
C GLY A 585 30.68 34.61 35.55
N LYS A 586 31.53 35.51 34.98
CA LYS A 586 32.98 35.65 35.20
C LYS A 586 33.90 34.73 34.37
N LYS A 587 34.75 35.15 33.53
CA LYS A 587 35.59 36.34 33.26
C LYS A 587 35.92 36.35 31.79
#